data_e9a9f2a6a377dc3d8d5bc909530b2698
#
_entry.id   e9a9f2a6a377dc3d8d5bc909530b2698
#
_cell.length_a   1.000
_cell.length_b   1.000
_cell.length_c   1.000
_cell.angle_alpha   90.00
_cell.angle_beta   90.00
_cell.angle_gamma   90.00
#
_symmetry.space_group_name_H-M   'P 1'
#
loop_
_entity.id
_entity.type
_entity.pdbx_description
1 polymer ?
#
loop_
_entity_poly.entity_id
_entity_poly.type
_entity_poly.pdbx_seq_one_letter_code
_entity_poly.pdbx_strand_id
1 'polypeptide(L)'
;PPHKHYIAIVVGKENKFKAMKIINEIRKKEARKHQIIINLICKDNLSKGLKYASEKEASYAIIIGEDEILKKQLTIKDLITEEQKKIKIIEFGKHLTDLI
;
A
#
# COMPACT_ATOMS: atom_id res chain seq x y z
N PRO A 1 -14.70 -4.25 -14.95
CA PRO A 1 -14.52 -4.71 -13.59
C PRO A 1 -14.17 -3.55 -12.66
N PRO A 2 -14.61 -3.59 -11.41
CA PRO A 2 -14.26 -2.55 -10.47
C PRO A 2 -12.76 -2.53 -10.21
N HIS A 3 -12.20 -1.34 -10.03
CA HIS A 3 -10.80 -1.19 -9.67
C HIS A 3 -10.55 -1.71 -8.26
N LYS A 4 -9.42 -2.34 -8.04
CA LYS A 4 -9.00 -2.69 -6.69
C LYS A 4 -8.46 -1.43 -6.03
N HIS A 5 -8.94 -1.16 -4.83
CA HIS A 5 -8.56 0.03 -4.09
C HIS A 5 -7.56 -0.31 -3.00
N TYR A 6 -6.39 0.30 -3.10
CA TYR A 6 -5.33 0.20 -2.10
C TYR A 6 -5.22 1.53 -1.37
N ILE A 7 -5.03 1.48 -0.08
CA ILE A 7 -4.68 2.68 0.68
C ILE A 7 -3.30 2.48 1.27
N ALA A 8 -2.37 3.35 0.87
CA ALA A 8 -1.02 3.35 1.39
C ALA A 8 -1.00 4.18 2.67
N ILE A 9 -0.65 3.55 3.77
CA ILE A 9 -0.58 4.18 5.09
C ILE A 9 0.87 4.46 5.43
N VAL A 10 1.22 5.73 5.49
CA VAL A 10 2.56 6.16 5.90
C VAL A 10 2.58 6.33 7.41
N VAL A 11 3.48 5.64 8.07
CA VAL A 11 3.70 5.74 9.50
C VAL A 11 4.97 6.57 9.74
N GLY A 12 4.80 7.68 10.42
CA GLY A 12 5.89 8.63 10.65
C GLY A 12 5.93 9.73 9.61
N LYS A 13 5.79 10.98 10.05
CA LYS A 13 5.80 12.16 9.16
C LYS A 13 7.06 12.25 8.33
N GLU A 14 8.19 11.88 8.92
CA GLU A 14 9.50 11.93 8.29
C GLU A 14 9.63 11.01 7.09
N ASN A 15 8.73 10.03 6.98
CA ASN A 15 8.74 9.04 5.91
C ASN A 15 7.85 9.42 4.73
N LYS A 16 7.11 10.53 4.86
CA LYS A 16 6.10 10.91 3.87
C LYS A 16 6.65 11.04 2.45
N PHE A 17 7.73 11.81 2.28
CA PHE A 17 8.27 12.05 0.94
C PHE A 17 8.84 10.79 0.30
N LYS A 18 9.53 9.98 1.08
CA LYS A 18 10.07 8.71 0.58
C LYS A 18 8.95 7.76 0.17
N ALA A 19 7.91 7.69 0.99
CA ALA A 19 6.74 6.85 0.69
C ALA A 19 6.03 7.34 -0.58
N MET A 20 5.88 8.65 -0.74
CA MET A 20 5.27 9.23 -1.94
C MET A 20 6.03 8.84 -3.21
N LYS A 21 7.37 8.87 -3.15
CA LYS A 21 8.19 8.44 -4.29
C LYS A 21 7.95 6.99 -4.63
N ILE A 22 7.92 6.12 -3.62
CA ILE A 22 7.68 4.69 -3.80
C ILE A 22 6.32 4.46 -4.46
N ILE A 23 5.28 5.07 -3.91
CA ILE A 23 3.92 4.87 -4.42
C ILE A 23 3.77 5.45 -5.82
N ASN A 24 4.37 6.61 -6.11
CA ASN A 24 4.31 7.18 -7.45
C ASN A 24 4.99 6.29 -8.49
N GLU A 25 6.10 5.66 -8.15
CA GLU A 25 6.75 4.70 -9.05
C GLU A 25 5.86 3.48 -9.31
N ILE A 26 5.20 2.98 -8.27
CA ILE A 26 4.26 1.88 -8.41
C ILE A 26 3.08 2.27 -9.29
N ARG A 27 2.53 3.46 -9.10
CA ARG A 27 1.43 3.96 -9.92
C ARG A 27 1.81 4.03 -11.40
N LYS A 28 3.00 4.55 -11.69
CA LYS A 28 3.49 4.64 -13.06
C LYS A 28 3.61 3.29 -13.73
N LYS A 29 4.13 2.31 -13.01
CA LYS A 29 4.39 0.98 -13.56
C LYS A 29 3.14 0.11 -13.64
N GLU A 30 2.30 0.17 -12.62
CA GLU A 30 1.30 -0.87 -12.39
C GLU A 30 -0.15 -0.43 -12.40
N ALA A 31 -0.46 0.83 -12.04
CA ALA A 31 -1.84 1.25 -11.82
C ALA A 31 -2.74 1.04 -13.03
N ARG A 32 -2.27 1.45 -14.19
CA ARG A 32 -3.03 1.33 -15.44
C ARG A 32 -3.16 -0.11 -15.90
N LYS A 33 -2.05 -0.84 -15.82
CA LYS A 33 -1.95 -2.22 -16.27
C LYS A 33 -2.86 -3.16 -15.49
N HIS A 34 -2.98 -2.95 -14.19
CA HIS A 34 -3.74 -3.82 -13.30
C HIS A 34 -5.04 -3.21 -12.80
N GLN A 35 -5.39 -2.03 -13.29
CA GLN A 35 -6.62 -1.34 -12.89
C GLN A 35 -6.73 -1.19 -11.38
N ILE A 36 -5.69 -0.66 -10.76
CA ILE A 36 -5.68 -0.40 -9.33
C ILE A 36 -5.69 1.09 -9.06
N ILE A 37 -6.22 1.45 -7.90
CA ILE A 37 -6.21 2.82 -7.40
C ILE A 37 -5.46 2.78 -6.08
N ILE A 38 -4.44 3.63 -5.94
CA ILE A 38 -3.68 3.73 -4.71
C ILE A 38 -3.79 5.14 -4.17
N ASN A 39 -4.41 5.30 -3.01
CA ASN A 39 -4.45 6.56 -2.29
C ASN A 39 -3.46 6.50 -1.15
N LEU A 40 -2.75 7.59 -0.91
CA LEU A 40 -1.75 7.66 0.15
C LEU A 40 -2.26 8.55 1.27
N ILE A 41 -2.17 8.07 2.51
CA ILE A 41 -2.54 8.82 3.69
C ILE A 41 -1.40 8.78 4.71
N CYS A 42 -1.33 9.82 5.53
CA CYS A 42 -0.36 9.88 6.62
C CYS A 42 -1.16 10.08 7.90
N LYS A 43 -1.07 9.13 8.83
CA LYS A 43 -1.77 9.16 10.10
C LYS A 43 -0.78 9.08 11.25
N ASP A 44 -1.22 9.49 12.44
CA ASP A 44 -0.37 9.49 13.64
C ASP A 44 0.12 8.10 14.01
N ASN A 45 -0.70 7.09 13.78
CA ASN A 45 -0.32 5.72 14.07
C ASN A 45 -1.01 4.76 13.09
N LEU A 46 -0.51 3.54 13.07
CA LEU A 46 -1.01 2.51 12.16
C LEU A 46 -2.48 2.18 12.40
N SER A 47 -2.90 2.14 13.65
CA SER A 47 -4.28 1.80 14.00
C SER A 47 -5.29 2.77 13.35
N LYS A 48 -5.01 4.07 13.41
CA LYS A 48 -5.85 5.09 12.77
C LYS A 48 -5.86 4.94 11.25
N GLY A 49 -4.71 4.60 10.68
CA GLY A 49 -4.60 4.38 9.24
C GLY A 49 -5.43 3.18 8.78
N LEU A 50 -5.37 2.08 9.50
CA LEU A 50 -6.14 0.87 9.19
C LEU A 50 -7.64 1.11 9.34
N LYS A 51 -8.03 1.87 10.37
CA LYS A 51 -9.43 2.24 10.56
C LYS A 51 -9.94 3.06 9.37
N TYR A 52 -9.15 4.06 8.95
CA TYR A 52 -9.48 4.88 7.79
C TYR A 52 -9.66 4.03 6.53
N ALA A 53 -8.72 3.11 6.28
CA ALA A 53 -8.77 2.25 5.10
C ALA A 53 -10.01 1.35 5.12
N SER A 54 -10.35 0.83 6.28
CA SER A 54 -11.53 0.00 6.44
C SER A 54 -12.82 0.79 6.22
N GLU A 55 -12.89 2.01 6.75
CA GLU A 55 -14.05 2.90 6.54
C GLU A 55 -14.23 3.29 5.08
N LYS A 56 -13.15 3.36 4.31
CA LYS A 56 -13.19 3.66 2.88
C LYS A 56 -13.44 2.40 2.04
N GLU A 57 -13.61 1.28 2.69
CA GLU A 57 -13.86 -0.01 2.02
C GLU A 57 -12.77 -0.39 1.03
N ALA A 58 -11.53 -0.05 1.36
CA ALA A 58 -10.38 -0.45 0.56
C ALA A 58 -10.20 -1.97 0.62
N SER A 59 -9.70 -2.54 -0.46
CA SER A 59 -9.41 -3.98 -0.51
C SER A 59 -8.16 -4.33 0.27
N TYR A 60 -7.15 -3.47 0.19
CA TYR A 60 -5.84 -3.71 0.80
C TYR A 60 -5.27 -2.43 1.40
N ALA A 61 -4.46 -2.59 2.42
CA ALA A 61 -3.63 -1.53 2.97
C ALA A 61 -2.17 -1.83 2.63
N ILE A 62 -1.44 -0.80 2.21
CA ILE A 62 0.00 -0.88 2.02
C ILE A 62 0.62 -0.08 3.17
N ILE A 63 1.33 -0.76 4.06
CA ILE A 63 1.93 -0.12 5.23
C ILE A 63 3.37 0.23 4.93
N ILE A 64 3.70 1.51 5.06
CA ILE A 64 5.05 2.01 4.79
C ILE A 64 5.56 2.79 6.00
N GLY A 65 6.43 2.16 6.76
CA GLY A 65 7.14 2.79 7.87
C GLY A 65 8.63 2.81 7.58
N GLU A 66 9.41 3.16 8.58
CA GLU A 66 10.85 3.23 8.45
C GLU A 66 11.48 1.89 8.04
N ASP A 67 11.04 0.80 8.65
CA ASP A 67 11.55 -0.54 8.31
C ASP A 67 11.30 -0.90 6.86
N GLU A 68 10.10 -0.62 6.38
CA GLU A 68 9.74 -0.89 5.00
C GLU A 68 10.65 -0.12 4.04
N ILE A 69 10.87 1.15 4.34
CA ILE A 69 11.72 2.01 3.50
C ILE A 69 13.17 1.49 3.49
N LEU A 70 13.71 1.18 4.66
CA LEU A 70 15.08 0.69 4.79
C LEU A 70 15.31 -0.64 4.08
N LYS A 71 14.35 -1.54 4.19
CA LYS A 71 14.45 -2.88 3.61
C LYS A 71 13.93 -2.94 2.18
N LYS A 72 13.42 -1.85 1.65
CA LYS A 72 12.80 -1.77 0.32
C LYS A 72 11.70 -2.82 0.16
N GLN A 73 10.88 -2.92 1.19
CA GLN A 73 9.74 -3.84 1.26
C GLN A 73 8.48 -3.07 1.57
N LEU A 74 7.34 -3.66 1.23
CA LEU A 74 6.04 -3.15 1.61
C LEU A 74 5.34 -4.20 2.45
N THR A 75 4.56 -3.77 3.43
CA THR A 75 3.68 -4.67 4.17
C THR A 75 2.29 -4.50 3.59
N ILE A 76 1.74 -5.57 3.03
CA ILE A 76 0.41 -5.57 2.41
C ILE A 76 -0.54 -6.31 3.33
N LYS A 77 -1.63 -5.66 3.71
CA LYS A 77 -2.67 -6.27 4.52
C LYS A 77 -3.96 -6.38 3.72
N ASP A 78 -4.50 -7.59 3.62
CA ASP A 78 -5.82 -7.83 3.05
C ASP A 78 -6.84 -7.42 4.12
N LEU A 79 -7.68 -6.43 3.82
CA LEU A 79 -8.61 -5.88 4.82
C LEU A 79 -9.84 -6.75 5.04
N ILE A 80 -10.05 -7.76 4.23
CA ILE A 80 -11.15 -8.71 4.39
C ILE A 80 -10.71 -9.88 5.23
N THR A 81 -9.62 -10.54 4.85
CA THR A 81 -9.10 -11.72 5.55
C THR A 81 -8.22 -11.38 6.75
N GLU A 82 -7.73 -10.14 6.80
CA GLU A 82 -6.78 -9.63 7.78
C GLU A 82 -5.40 -10.28 7.70
N GLU A 83 -5.14 -11.07 6.67
CA GLU A 83 -3.82 -11.61 6.42
C GLU A 83 -2.88 -10.50 5.96
N GLN A 84 -1.64 -10.57 6.38
CA GLN A 84 -0.65 -9.62 5.91
C GLN A 84 0.65 -10.32 5.54
N LYS A 85 1.38 -9.72 4.62
CA LYS A 85 2.65 -10.24 4.16
C LYS A 85 3.57 -9.11 3.76
N LYS A 86 4.86 -9.40 3.72
CA LYS A 86 5.86 -8.44 3.26
C LYS A 86 6.31 -8.86 1.88
N ILE A 87 6.40 -7.88 0.98
CA ILE A 87 6.88 -8.11 -0.38
C ILE A 87 7.91 -7.05 -0.73
N LYS A 88 8.86 -7.39 -1.57
CA LYS A 88 9.83 -6.42 -2.06
C LYS A 88 9.11 -5.43 -2.99
N ILE A 89 9.50 -4.16 -2.93
CA ILE A 89 8.90 -3.13 -3.76
C ILE A 89 8.96 -3.52 -5.24
N ILE A 90 10.09 -4.06 -5.69
CA ILE A 90 10.26 -4.46 -7.09
C ILE A 90 9.38 -5.62 -7.49
N GLU A 91 8.83 -6.35 -6.53
CA GLU A 91 7.94 -7.50 -6.79
C GLU A 91 6.46 -7.16 -6.70
N PHE A 92 6.13 -5.88 -6.55
CA PHE A 92 4.72 -5.49 -6.40
C PHE A 92 3.88 -5.86 -7.63
N GLY A 93 4.45 -5.73 -8.83
CA GLY A 93 3.77 -6.12 -10.05
C GLY A 93 3.43 -7.61 -10.07
N LYS A 94 4.35 -8.44 -9.60
CA LYS A 94 4.12 -9.88 -9.49
C LYS A 94 3.01 -10.18 -8.49
N HIS A 95 3.00 -9.48 -7.37
CA HIS A 95 1.93 -9.60 -6.37
C HIS A 95 0.55 -9.32 -7.00
N LEU A 96 0.45 -8.27 -7.80
CA LEU A 96 -0.80 -7.92 -8.48
C LEU A 96 -1.22 -9.00 -9.48
N THR A 97 -0.27 -9.56 -10.20
CA THR A 97 -0.54 -10.64 -11.15
C THR A 97 -1.07 -11.88 -10.42
N ASP A 98 -0.49 -12.22 -9.29
CA ASP A 98 -0.87 -13.40 -8.51
C ASP A 98 -2.25 -13.28 -7.85
N LEU A 99 -2.82 -12.07 -7.80
CA LEU A 99 -4.15 -11.85 -7.24
C LEU A 99 -5.29 -12.16 -8.23
N ILE A 100 -4.97 -12.44 -9.47
CA ILE A 100 -5.97 -12.70 -10.52
C ILE A 100 -6.44 -14.14 -10.48
#